data_c70d2e810a2fd45fff47381db9b148ff
#
_entry.id   c70d2e810a2fd45fff47381db9b148ff
#
_cell.length_a   1.000
_cell.length_b   1.000
_cell.length_c   1.000
_cell.angle_alpha   90.00
_cell.angle_beta   90.00
_cell.angle_gamma   90.00
#
_symmetry.space_group_name_H-M   'P 1'
#
loop_
_entity.id
_entity.type
_entity.pdbx_description
1 polymer ?
#
loop_
_entity_poly.entity_id
_entity_poly.type
_entity_poly.pdbx_seq_one_letter_code
_entity_poly.pdbx_strand_id
1 'polypeptide(L)'
;DEELAKKINSAIFPGIQGGPLMHVIAAKAVGFKHNLSDEWKIYAKQIKANSAKMAEVIMKRGYKLVSDGTDNHLILMSFLDKEFSGKDAEIALGVAGITVNKNTVPGENRSPFITSGIRIGSPALTARGMKENEFEFIANKIADVLDNINDSALHAKIRAEIKELAHKF
;
A
#
# COMPACT_ATOMS: atom_id res chain seq x y z
N ASP A 1 -13.57 34.23 13.49
CA ASP A 1 -12.64 35.20 14.03
C ASP A 1 -11.86 35.84 12.88
N GLU A 2 -12.05 37.17 12.67
CA GLU A 2 -11.43 37.89 11.55
C GLU A 2 -9.90 38.01 11.70
N GLU A 3 -9.40 38.12 12.89
CA GLU A 3 -7.95 38.25 13.15
C GLU A 3 -7.26 36.93 12.78
N LEU A 4 -7.85 35.78 13.13
CA LEU A 4 -7.36 34.48 12.75
C LEU A 4 -7.40 34.28 11.24
N ALA A 5 -8.49 34.69 10.58
CA ALA A 5 -8.59 34.63 9.14
C ALA A 5 -7.52 35.44 8.41
N LYS A 6 -7.20 36.64 8.89
CA LYS A 6 -6.12 37.48 8.36
C LYS A 6 -4.75 36.81 8.52
N LYS A 7 -4.47 36.19 9.68
CA LYS A 7 -3.22 35.45 9.92
C LYS A 7 -3.08 34.25 9.01
N ILE A 8 -4.15 33.47 8.81
CA ILE A 8 -4.17 32.33 7.90
C ILE A 8 -3.93 32.80 6.46
N ASN A 9 -4.64 33.83 6.00
CA ASN A 9 -4.48 34.37 4.65
C ASN A 9 -3.04 34.85 4.39
N SER A 10 -2.45 35.57 5.33
CA SER A 10 -1.08 36.06 5.22
C SER A 10 -0.04 34.91 5.27
N ALA A 11 -0.30 33.87 6.05
CA ALA A 11 0.55 32.69 6.08
C ALA A 11 0.51 31.92 4.76
N ILE A 12 -0.67 31.83 4.14
CA ILE A 12 -0.82 31.18 2.82
C ILE A 12 -0.19 32.04 1.73
N PHE A 13 -0.57 33.32 1.64
CA PHE A 13 -0.03 34.23 0.64
C PHE A 13 0.33 35.59 1.28
N PRO A 14 1.57 36.04 1.16
CA PRO A 14 2.68 35.47 0.38
C PRO A 14 3.58 34.46 1.14
N GLY A 15 3.17 34.01 2.33
CA GLY A 15 4.05 33.22 3.21
C GLY A 15 4.50 31.88 2.61
N ILE A 16 3.57 31.07 2.13
CA ILE A 16 3.84 29.70 1.63
C ILE A 16 3.63 29.61 0.12
N GLN A 17 2.62 30.30 -0.41
CA GLN A 17 2.22 30.23 -1.82
C GLN A 17 2.46 31.56 -2.55
N GLY A 18 2.57 31.47 -3.89
CA GLY A 18 2.69 32.61 -4.80
C GLY A 18 1.81 32.41 -6.02
N GLY A 19 2.29 32.84 -7.20
CA GLY A 19 1.60 32.65 -8.46
C GLY A 19 1.33 31.17 -8.78
N PRO A 20 0.20 30.84 -9.44
CA PRO A 20 -0.16 29.46 -9.75
C PRO A 20 0.83 28.82 -10.73
N LEU A 21 1.15 27.55 -10.50
CA LEU A 21 2.00 26.75 -11.38
C LEU A 21 1.16 26.21 -12.55
N MET A 22 1.11 26.94 -13.66
CA MET A 22 0.24 26.63 -14.80
C MET A 22 0.51 25.25 -15.41
N HIS A 23 1.75 24.77 -15.42
CA HIS A 23 2.10 23.42 -15.88
C HIS A 23 1.47 22.34 -14.99
N VAL A 24 1.37 22.54 -13.67
CA VAL A 24 0.69 21.64 -12.75
C VAL A 24 -0.83 21.66 -12.99
N ILE A 25 -1.41 22.83 -13.24
CA ILE A 25 -2.83 22.96 -13.56
C ILE A 25 -3.15 22.23 -14.87
N ALA A 26 -2.33 22.40 -15.89
CA ALA A 26 -2.48 21.70 -17.16
C ALA A 26 -2.36 20.17 -16.98
N ALA A 27 -1.39 19.71 -16.21
CA ALA A 27 -1.23 18.28 -15.88
C ALA A 27 -2.46 17.71 -15.15
N LYS A 28 -3.03 18.45 -14.19
CA LYS A 28 -4.28 18.06 -13.51
C LYS A 28 -5.44 17.95 -14.50
N ALA A 29 -5.58 18.89 -15.43
CA ALA A 29 -6.64 18.85 -16.44
C ALA A 29 -6.54 17.59 -17.31
N VAL A 30 -5.35 17.22 -17.75
CA VAL A 30 -5.10 15.98 -18.50
C VAL A 30 -5.42 14.75 -17.66
N GLY A 31 -4.94 14.71 -16.42
CA GLY A 31 -5.21 13.60 -15.49
C GLY A 31 -6.71 13.42 -15.23
N PHE A 32 -7.45 14.49 -14.97
CA PHE A 32 -8.89 14.43 -14.75
C PHE A 32 -9.67 13.99 -16.00
N LYS A 33 -9.23 14.44 -17.19
CA LYS A 33 -9.81 13.95 -18.45
C LYS A 33 -9.61 12.44 -18.61
N HIS A 34 -8.41 11.94 -18.28
CA HIS A 34 -8.13 10.49 -18.30
C HIS A 34 -9.04 9.73 -17.31
N ASN A 35 -9.25 10.27 -16.10
CA ASN A 35 -10.11 9.65 -15.10
C ASN A 35 -11.59 9.52 -15.52
N LEU A 36 -12.03 10.27 -16.54
CA LEU A 36 -13.39 10.15 -17.10
C LEU A 36 -13.50 9.01 -18.13
N SER A 37 -12.40 8.42 -18.58
CA SER A 37 -12.38 7.36 -19.58
C SER A 37 -12.93 6.04 -19.05
N ASP A 38 -13.41 5.18 -19.95
CA ASP A 38 -13.89 3.84 -19.58
C ASP A 38 -12.73 2.94 -19.17
N GLU A 39 -11.52 3.13 -19.74
CA GLU A 39 -10.29 2.45 -19.34
C GLU A 39 -9.97 2.70 -17.89
N TRP A 40 -10.09 3.95 -17.41
CA TRP A 40 -9.89 4.28 -16.00
C TRP A 40 -10.91 3.58 -15.10
N LYS A 41 -12.17 3.51 -15.52
CA LYS A 41 -13.22 2.82 -14.75
C LYS A 41 -12.94 1.32 -14.61
N ILE A 42 -12.45 0.69 -15.68
CA ILE A 42 -12.04 -0.73 -15.67
C ILE A 42 -10.86 -0.92 -14.72
N TYR A 43 -9.82 -0.09 -14.84
CA TYR A 43 -8.66 -0.12 -13.97
C TYR A 43 -9.02 0.09 -12.49
N ALA A 44 -9.86 1.07 -12.18
CA ALA A 44 -10.27 1.35 -10.81
C ALA A 44 -11.08 0.18 -10.19
N LYS A 45 -11.93 -0.48 -10.97
CA LYS A 45 -12.63 -1.70 -10.53
C LYS A 45 -11.66 -2.85 -10.26
N GLN A 46 -10.68 -3.05 -11.15
CA GLN A 46 -9.67 -4.10 -10.98
C GLN A 46 -8.77 -3.84 -9.75
N ILE A 47 -8.41 -2.59 -9.47
CA ILE A 47 -7.69 -2.23 -8.23
C ILE A 47 -8.44 -2.74 -7.00
N LYS A 48 -9.74 -2.49 -6.90
CA LYS A 48 -10.57 -2.93 -5.78
C LYS A 48 -10.70 -4.45 -5.71
N ALA A 49 -10.92 -5.12 -6.84
CA ALA A 49 -11.01 -6.57 -6.92
C ALA A 49 -9.72 -7.24 -6.43
N ASN A 50 -8.58 -6.76 -6.91
CA ASN A 50 -7.26 -7.24 -6.51
C ASN A 50 -6.98 -7.03 -5.01
N SER A 51 -7.32 -5.86 -4.49
CA SER A 51 -7.17 -5.55 -3.06
C SER A 51 -8.04 -6.45 -2.20
N ALA A 52 -9.31 -6.62 -2.57
CA ALA A 52 -10.24 -7.50 -1.87
C ALA A 52 -9.77 -8.97 -1.87
N LYS A 53 -9.27 -9.45 -3.03
CA LYS A 53 -8.73 -10.81 -3.14
C LYS A 53 -7.53 -11.02 -2.24
N MET A 54 -6.58 -10.08 -2.23
CA MET A 54 -5.42 -10.13 -1.36
C MET A 54 -5.84 -10.12 0.12
N ALA A 55 -6.77 -9.25 0.51
CA ALA A 55 -7.28 -9.17 1.88
C ALA A 55 -7.93 -10.50 2.32
N GLU A 56 -8.76 -11.11 1.47
CA GLU A 56 -9.37 -12.41 1.71
C GLU A 56 -8.33 -13.48 2.02
N VAL A 57 -7.28 -13.58 1.18
CA VAL A 57 -6.23 -14.59 1.34
C VAL A 57 -5.43 -14.37 2.61
N ILE A 58 -5.02 -13.12 2.89
CA ILE A 58 -4.28 -12.75 4.09
C ILE A 58 -5.06 -13.11 5.36
N MET A 59 -6.37 -12.82 5.39
CA MET A 59 -7.24 -13.19 6.52
C MET A 59 -7.40 -14.70 6.65
N LYS A 60 -7.55 -15.45 5.55
CA LYS A 60 -7.58 -16.92 5.55
C LYS A 60 -6.28 -17.53 6.09
N ARG A 61 -5.14 -16.86 5.90
CA ARG A 61 -3.84 -17.24 6.49
C ARG A 61 -3.72 -16.87 7.97
N GLY A 62 -4.76 -16.32 8.60
CA GLY A 62 -4.80 -16.01 10.03
C GLY A 62 -4.19 -14.66 10.43
N TYR A 63 -3.96 -13.77 9.47
CA TYR A 63 -3.51 -12.41 9.76
C TYR A 63 -4.68 -11.45 9.95
N LYS A 64 -4.53 -10.51 10.87
CA LYS A 64 -5.52 -9.48 11.15
C LYS A 64 -5.34 -8.29 10.23
N LEU A 65 -6.44 -7.83 9.64
CA LEU A 65 -6.51 -6.57 8.92
C LEU A 65 -7.27 -5.54 9.76
N VAL A 66 -6.83 -4.29 9.68
CA VAL A 66 -7.60 -3.17 10.24
C VAL A 66 -8.91 -3.09 9.45
N SER A 67 -10.04 -2.96 10.16
CA SER A 67 -11.41 -2.97 9.59
C SER A 67 -11.84 -4.31 8.96
N ASP A 68 -11.19 -5.42 9.32
CA ASP A 68 -11.53 -6.78 8.87
C ASP A 68 -11.66 -6.91 7.34
N GLY A 69 -10.83 -6.19 6.60
CA GLY A 69 -10.81 -6.22 5.15
C GLY A 69 -10.46 -4.88 4.51
N THR A 70 -10.95 -4.68 3.28
CA THR A 70 -10.78 -3.43 2.54
C THR A 70 -11.90 -3.23 1.52
N ASP A 71 -12.32 -1.99 1.32
CA ASP A 71 -13.24 -1.54 0.28
C ASP A 71 -12.57 -0.63 -0.76
N ASN A 72 -11.25 -0.44 -0.65
CA ASN A 72 -10.46 0.45 -1.49
C ASN A 72 -9.17 -0.23 -1.99
N HIS A 73 -8.15 0.54 -2.28
CA HIS A 73 -6.89 0.08 -2.87
C HIS A 73 -5.81 -0.30 -1.84
N LEU A 74 -6.08 -0.10 -0.54
CA LEU A 74 -5.12 -0.30 0.55
C LEU A 74 -5.55 -1.41 1.48
N ILE A 75 -4.56 -2.14 1.99
CA ILE A 75 -4.69 -3.11 3.04
C ILE A 75 -3.73 -2.69 4.16
N LEU A 76 -4.24 -2.65 5.39
CA LEU A 76 -3.43 -2.40 6.58
C LEU A 76 -3.46 -3.65 7.46
N MET A 77 -2.34 -4.37 7.50
CA MET A 77 -2.15 -5.53 8.37
C MET A 77 -1.75 -5.09 9.77
N SER A 78 -2.27 -5.77 10.79
CA SER A 78 -1.96 -5.52 12.20
C SER A 78 -1.16 -6.69 12.80
N PHE A 79 -0.09 -6.36 13.50
CA PHE A 79 0.82 -7.27 14.21
C PHE A 79 0.86 -6.99 15.72
N LEU A 80 -0.21 -6.40 16.28
CA LEU A 80 -0.29 -6.14 17.73
C LEU A 80 -0.22 -7.42 18.56
N ASP A 81 -0.66 -8.55 18.00
CA ASP A 81 -0.64 -9.89 18.59
C ASP A 81 0.55 -10.75 18.16
N LYS A 82 1.52 -10.17 17.45
CA LYS A 82 2.72 -10.87 16.96
C LYS A 82 3.97 -10.40 17.71
N GLU A 83 4.96 -11.29 17.82
CA GLU A 83 6.25 -10.95 18.41
C GLU A 83 7.07 -10.01 17.52
N PHE A 84 6.98 -10.16 16.20
CA PHE A 84 7.67 -9.29 15.25
C PHE A 84 6.92 -7.96 15.05
N SER A 85 7.66 -6.95 14.62
CA SER A 85 7.15 -5.60 14.37
C SER A 85 6.84 -5.34 12.90
N GLY A 86 6.21 -4.19 12.60
CA GLY A 86 6.06 -3.70 11.24
C GLY A 86 7.40 -3.49 10.52
N LYS A 87 8.43 -3.05 11.26
CA LYS A 87 9.79 -2.90 10.74
C LYS A 87 10.42 -4.24 10.35
N ASP A 88 10.26 -5.27 11.19
CA ASP A 88 10.79 -6.60 10.89
C ASP A 88 10.11 -7.19 9.65
N ALA A 89 8.79 -7.04 9.55
CA ALA A 89 8.00 -7.45 8.38
C ALA A 89 8.42 -6.71 7.10
N GLU A 90 8.62 -5.38 7.17
CA GLU A 90 9.09 -4.57 6.05
C GLU A 90 10.47 -5.05 5.54
N ILE A 91 11.40 -5.34 6.45
CA ILE A 91 12.73 -5.83 6.11
C ILE A 91 12.66 -7.23 5.49
N ALA A 92 11.96 -8.18 6.11
CA ALA A 92 11.86 -9.55 5.64
C ALA A 92 11.21 -9.64 4.25
N LEU A 93 10.10 -8.92 4.05
CA LEU A 93 9.41 -8.83 2.76
C LEU A 93 10.28 -8.15 1.70
N GLY A 94 11.03 -7.10 2.06
CA GLY A 94 11.99 -6.45 1.17
C GLY A 94 13.10 -7.40 0.70
N VAL A 95 13.63 -8.25 1.58
CA VAL A 95 14.58 -9.31 1.21
C VAL A 95 13.95 -10.30 0.25
N ALA A 96 12.68 -10.66 0.44
CA ALA A 96 11.92 -11.52 -0.46
C ALA A 96 11.47 -10.84 -1.78
N GLY A 97 11.84 -9.57 -2.00
CA GLY A 97 11.48 -8.82 -3.21
C GLY A 97 10.06 -8.26 -3.23
N ILE A 98 9.40 -8.20 -2.08
CA ILE A 98 8.05 -7.65 -1.92
C ILE A 98 8.15 -6.32 -1.17
N THR A 99 7.90 -5.22 -1.87
CA THR A 99 7.98 -3.87 -1.30
C THR A 99 6.68 -3.51 -0.59
N VAL A 100 6.79 -3.25 0.71
CA VAL A 100 5.72 -2.72 1.56
C VAL A 100 6.27 -1.58 2.40
N ASN A 101 5.43 -0.89 3.16
CA ASN A 101 5.93 0.04 4.17
C ASN A 101 5.34 -0.28 5.55
N LYS A 102 6.18 -0.18 6.58
CA LYS A 102 5.69 -0.23 7.96
C LYS A 102 4.71 0.89 8.23
N ASN A 103 3.72 0.65 9.04
CA ASN A 103 2.65 1.59 9.36
C ASN A 103 2.15 1.40 10.78
N THR A 104 1.79 2.50 11.42
CA THR A 104 1.06 2.43 12.70
C THR A 104 -0.34 1.87 12.48
N VAL A 105 -0.88 1.24 13.51
CA VAL A 105 -2.24 0.68 13.51
C VAL A 105 -3.05 1.25 14.68
N PRO A 106 -4.37 1.21 14.64
CA PRO A 106 -5.19 1.55 15.80
C PRO A 106 -4.79 0.71 17.02
N GLY A 107 -4.61 1.37 18.17
CA GLY A 107 -4.11 0.71 19.38
C GLY A 107 -2.58 0.53 19.41
N GLU A 108 -1.85 1.24 18.58
CA GLU A 108 -0.37 1.17 18.49
C GLU A 108 0.29 1.34 19.86
N ASN A 109 1.17 0.39 20.19
CA ASN A 109 1.94 0.39 21.44
C ASN A 109 3.46 0.42 21.23
N ARG A 110 3.93 0.43 19.97
CA ARG A 110 5.33 0.55 19.60
C ARG A 110 5.66 1.96 19.11
N SER A 111 6.95 2.29 19.12
CA SER A 111 7.42 3.57 18.57
C SER A 111 7.03 3.74 17.09
N PRO A 112 6.77 4.98 16.61
CA PRO A 112 6.53 5.26 15.18
C PRO A 112 7.65 4.79 14.23
N PHE A 113 8.86 4.58 14.73
CA PHE A 113 10.00 4.05 13.96
C PHE A 113 9.99 2.53 13.83
N ILE A 114 9.20 1.83 14.65
CA ILE A 114 9.08 0.36 14.71
C ILE A 114 7.74 -0.08 14.13
N THR A 115 6.63 0.47 14.65
CA THR A 115 5.23 0.22 14.28
C THR A 115 4.76 -1.23 14.51
N SER A 116 3.45 -1.42 14.48
CA SER A 116 2.84 -2.75 14.63
C SER A 116 2.04 -3.18 13.39
N GLY A 117 2.36 -2.65 12.23
CA GLY A 117 1.70 -3.04 10.99
C GLY A 117 2.50 -2.74 9.74
N ILE A 118 1.95 -3.19 8.63
CA ILE A 118 2.40 -2.84 7.27
C ILE A 118 1.22 -2.44 6.42
N ARG A 119 1.48 -1.55 5.46
CA ARG A 119 0.51 -1.11 4.45
C ARG A 119 0.88 -1.66 3.09
N ILE A 120 -0.11 -2.21 2.39
CA ILE A 120 0.03 -2.80 1.06
C ILE A 120 -0.98 -2.12 0.13
N GLY A 121 -0.57 -1.80 -1.09
CA GLY A 121 -1.43 -1.18 -2.09
C GLY A 121 -1.50 -2.00 -3.38
N SER A 122 -2.67 -1.99 -4.03
CA SER A 122 -2.90 -2.76 -5.27
C SER A 122 -2.66 -1.99 -6.59
N PRO A 123 -2.63 -0.65 -6.67
CA PRO A 123 -2.63 0.07 -7.95
C PRO A 123 -1.45 -0.24 -8.86
N ALA A 124 -0.22 -0.27 -8.32
CA ALA A 124 1.00 -0.42 -9.11
C ALA A 124 1.04 -1.75 -9.89
N LEU A 125 0.70 -2.85 -9.25
CA LEU A 125 0.67 -4.17 -9.89
C LEU A 125 -0.53 -4.32 -10.83
N THR A 126 -1.68 -3.71 -10.47
CA THR A 126 -2.84 -3.66 -11.36
C THR A 126 -2.54 -2.89 -12.64
N ALA A 127 -1.78 -1.78 -12.57
CA ALA A 127 -1.35 -1.02 -13.74
C ALA A 127 -0.42 -1.83 -14.66
N ARG A 128 0.28 -2.82 -14.13
CA ARG A 128 1.11 -3.77 -14.90
C ARG A 128 0.31 -4.90 -15.54
N GLY A 129 -0.99 -5.02 -15.26
CA GLY A 129 -1.87 -6.03 -15.83
C GLY A 129 -2.16 -7.22 -14.90
N MET A 130 -1.62 -7.24 -13.69
CA MET A 130 -1.89 -8.31 -12.71
C MET A 130 -3.34 -8.27 -12.25
N LYS A 131 -3.93 -9.45 -12.05
CA LYS A 131 -5.31 -9.65 -11.61
C LYS A 131 -5.36 -10.49 -10.33
N GLU A 132 -6.54 -10.95 -9.98
CA GLU A 132 -6.82 -11.61 -8.70
C GLU A 132 -5.92 -12.84 -8.45
N ASN A 133 -5.58 -13.62 -9.49
CA ASN A 133 -4.73 -14.81 -9.35
C ASN A 133 -3.30 -14.46 -8.92
N GLU A 134 -2.73 -13.42 -9.51
CA GLU A 134 -1.40 -12.93 -9.14
C GLU A 134 -1.40 -12.32 -7.73
N PHE A 135 -2.47 -11.60 -7.38
CA PHE A 135 -2.64 -11.07 -6.03
C PHE A 135 -2.84 -12.15 -4.98
N GLU A 136 -3.55 -13.24 -5.29
CA GLU A 136 -3.63 -14.43 -4.43
C GLU A 136 -2.25 -15.07 -4.23
N PHE A 137 -1.49 -15.25 -5.32
CA PHE A 137 -0.12 -15.78 -5.24
C PHE A 137 0.76 -14.91 -4.35
N ILE A 138 0.78 -13.59 -4.58
CA ILE A 138 1.58 -12.64 -3.79
C ILE A 138 1.14 -12.62 -2.32
N ALA A 139 -0.15 -12.66 -2.04
CA ALA A 139 -0.68 -12.71 -0.67
C ALA A 139 -0.21 -13.94 0.09
N ASN A 140 -0.19 -15.12 -0.56
CA ASN A 140 0.36 -16.32 0.02
C ASN A 140 1.87 -16.19 0.29
N LYS A 141 2.64 -15.58 -0.64
CA LYS A 141 4.08 -15.35 -0.42
C LYS A 141 4.35 -14.36 0.70
N ILE A 142 3.51 -13.33 0.86
CA ILE A 142 3.58 -12.43 2.02
C ILE A 142 3.41 -13.23 3.31
N ALA A 143 2.38 -14.07 3.39
CA ALA A 143 2.13 -14.89 4.57
C ALA A 143 3.27 -15.89 4.83
N ASP A 144 3.80 -16.55 3.79
CA ASP A 144 4.93 -17.49 3.93
C ASP A 144 6.18 -16.80 4.52
N VAL A 145 6.50 -15.57 4.10
CA VAL A 145 7.60 -14.77 4.66
C VAL A 145 7.34 -14.41 6.11
N LEU A 146 6.12 -13.98 6.45
CA LEU A 146 5.77 -13.55 7.80
C LEU A 146 5.68 -14.74 8.78
N ASP A 147 5.23 -15.90 8.32
CA ASP A 147 5.21 -17.15 9.11
C ASP A 147 6.63 -17.65 9.41
N ASN A 148 7.62 -17.28 8.59
CA ASN A 148 9.03 -17.69 8.67
C ASN A 148 9.95 -16.47 8.61
N ILE A 149 9.72 -15.51 9.48
CA ILE A 149 10.29 -14.14 9.37
C ILE A 149 11.84 -14.12 9.46
N ASN A 150 12.45 -15.13 10.02
CA ASN A 150 13.91 -15.26 10.17
C ASN A 150 14.55 -16.26 9.18
N ASP A 151 13.77 -16.87 8.27
CA ASP A 151 14.29 -17.86 7.31
C ASP A 151 14.77 -17.18 6.02
N SER A 152 16.05 -16.81 6.02
CA SER A 152 16.69 -16.17 4.86
C SER A 152 16.75 -17.04 3.61
N ALA A 153 16.81 -18.38 3.76
CA ALA A 153 16.84 -19.31 2.62
C ALA A 153 15.46 -19.34 1.93
N LEU A 154 14.37 -19.38 2.71
CA LEU A 154 13.02 -19.29 2.19
C LEU A 154 12.79 -17.93 1.51
N HIS A 155 13.25 -16.82 2.12
CA HIS A 155 13.12 -15.49 1.52
C HIS A 155 13.83 -15.39 0.17
N ALA A 156 15.03 -15.97 0.03
CA ALA A 156 15.76 -16.01 -1.24
C ALA A 156 15.01 -16.81 -2.32
N LYS A 157 14.40 -17.94 -1.94
CA LYS A 157 13.54 -18.74 -2.84
C LYS A 157 12.31 -17.94 -3.29
N ILE A 158 11.59 -17.32 -2.35
CA ILE A 158 10.42 -16.49 -2.65
C ILE A 158 10.81 -15.33 -3.57
N ARG A 159 11.97 -14.70 -3.34
CA ARG A 159 12.48 -13.64 -4.21
C ARG A 159 12.63 -14.09 -5.67
N ALA A 160 13.11 -15.30 -5.91
CA ALA A 160 13.23 -15.85 -7.25
C ALA A 160 11.84 -16.03 -7.90
N GLU A 161 10.86 -16.55 -7.16
CA GLU A 161 9.49 -16.76 -7.63
C GLU A 161 8.78 -15.40 -7.91
N ILE A 162 8.94 -14.42 -7.04
CA ILE A 162 8.40 -13.05 -7.23
C ILE A 162 9.04 -12.37 -8.46
N LYS A 163 10.35 -12.56 -8.65
CA LYS A 163 11.06 -12.03 -9.82
C LYS A 163 10.54 -12.67 -11.10
N GLU A 164 10.35 -14.00 -11.10
CA GLU A 164 9.78 -14.70 -12.25
C GLU A 164 8.38 -14.21 -12.59
N LEU A 165 7.51 -14.04 -11.57
CA LEU A 165 6.19 -13.45 -11.77
C LEU A 165 6.29 -12.04 -12.36
N ALA A 166 7.14 -11.18 -11.79
CA ALA A 166 7.29 -9.79 -12.23
C ALA A 166 7.78 -9.64 -13.68
N HIS A 167 8.48 -10.63 -14.22
CA HIS A 167 8.94 -10.64 -15.62
C HIS A 167 7.85 -10.97 -16.65
N LYS A 168 6.70 -11.50 -16.18
CA LYS A 168 5.56 -11.85 -17.06
C LYS A 168 4.67 -10.65 -17.36
N PHE A 169 4.83 -9.58 -16.61
CA PHE A 169 4.04 -8.35 -16.64
C PHE A 169 4.95 -7.12 -16.83
#